data_7f18f54a2bc0235389c9b43e5050cfb8
#
_entry.id   7f18f54a2bc0235389c9b43e5050cfb8
#
_cell.length_a   1.000
_cell.length_b   1.000
_cell.length_c   1.000
_cell.angle_alpha   90.00
_cell.angle_beta   90.00
_cell.angle_gamma   90.00
#
_symmetry.space_group_name_H-M   'P 1'
#
loop_
_entity.id
_entity.type
_entity.pdbx_description
1 polymer ?
#
loop_
_entity_poly.entity_id
_entity_poly.type
_entity_poly.pdbx_seq_one_letter_code
_entity_poly.pdbx_strand_id
1 'polypeptide(L)'
;GQIRLHLRAATGTRIEETARLADDVEAAIRQLIPKDQLETILDNLGVPNSGINLSYSNAGTIGTLDGEIQLSLKDGHRPTEEFVSLLRAELPKRFPGIEFFFQPADIVTQILNFGLPAAIDVQFTGSNINANAALAADLVAMLAAEHVEAPHDHVIAR
;
A
#
# COMPACT_ATOMS: atom_id res chain seq x y z
N GLY A 1 15.80 -8.00 0.53
CA GLY A 1 14.68 -7.31 -0.10
C GLY A 1 13.52 -7.14 0.86
N GLN A 2 12.84 -6.00 0.76
CA GLN A 2 11.67 -5.70 1.59
C GLN A 2 10.54 -5.19 0.70
N ILE A 3 9.31 -5.59 1.01
CA ILE A 3 8.09 -5.09 0.37
C ILE A 3 7.17 -4.60 1.46
N ARG A 4 6.58 -3.44 1.25
CA ARG A 4 5.60 -2.85 2.16
C ARG A 4 4.29 -2.68 1.40
N LEU A 5 3.26 -3.39 1.86
CA LEU A 5 1.94 -3.43 1.28
C LEU A 5 0.94 -2.85 2.26
N HIS A 6 0.20 -1.85 1.86
CA HIS A 6 -0.97 -1.39 2.60
C HIS A 6 -2.22 -2.03 2.01
N LEU A 7 -3.10 -2.51 2.87
CA LEU A 7 -4.44 -2.98 2.53
C LEU A 7 -5.49 -2.08 3.18
N ARG A 8 -6.55 -1.81 2.45
CA ARG A 8 -7.70 -1.05 2.94
C ARG A 8 -9.00 -1.77 2.59
N ALA A 9 -9.72 -2.15 3.62
CA ALA A 9 -11.05 -2.75 3.50
C ALA A 9 -12.14 -1.67 3.36
N ALA A 10 -13.37 -2.09 3.13
CA ALA A 10 -14.52 -1.18 3.02
C ALA A 10 -14.71 -0.36 4.30
N THR A 11 -15.18 0.88 4.15
CA THR A 11 -15.50 1.76 5.29
C THR A 11 -16.48 1.09 6.24
N GLY A 12 -16.18 1.09 7.53
CA GLY A 12 -16.98 0.45 8.56
C GLY A 12 -16.56 -0.97 8.90
N THR A 13 -15.55 -1.52 8.24
CA THR A 13 -14.99 -2.83 8.60
C THR A 13 -14.41 -2.81 10.00
N ARG A 14 -14.74 -3.83 10.78
CA ARG A 14 -14.24 -4.00 12.16
C ARG A 14 -12.84 -4.58 12.13
N ILE A 15 -12.07 -4.31 13.18
CA ILE A 15 -10.68 -4.78 13.27
C ILE A 15 -10.55 -6.31 13.18
N GLU A 16 -11.51 -7.06 13.72
CA GLU A 16 -11.50 -8.53 13.67
C GLU A 16 -11.68 -9.05 12.23
N GLU A 17 -12.47 -8.36 11.41
CA GLU A 17 -12.63 -8.70 10.00
C GLU A 17 -11.40 -8.28 9.19
N THR A 18 -10.80 -7.14 9.52
CA THR A 18 -9.52 -6.73 8.92
C THR A 18 -8.40 -7.71 9.25
N ALA A 19 -8.39 -8.26 10.47
CA ALA A 19 -7.44 -9.29 10.86
C ALA A 19 -7.60 -10.58 10.04
N ARG A 20 -8.83 -11.07 9.88
CA ARG A 20 -9.09 -12.25 9.03
C ARG A 20 -8.68 -12.00 7.58
N LEU A 21 -9.01 -10.81 7.06
CA LEU A 21 -8.60 -10.41 5.72
C LEU A 21 -7.07 -10.40 5.58
N ALA A 22 -6.34 -9.87 6.57
CA ALA A 22 -4.89 -9.87 6.57
C ALA A 22 -4.33 -11.30 6.56
N ASP A 23 -4.87 -12.20 7.38
CA ASP A 23 -4.51 -13.62 7.39
C ASP A 23 -4.71 -14.29 6.01
N ASP A 24 -5.85 -14.01 5.35
CA ASP A 24 -6.16 -14.53 4.02
C ASP A 24 -5.22 -13.97 2.95
N VAL A 25 -4.89 -12.68 3.02
CA VAL A 25 -3.93 -12.02 2.13
C VAL A 25 -2.52 -12.60 2.35
N GLU A 26 -2.10 -12.79 3.59
CA GLU A 26 -0.82 -13.45 3.90
C GLU A 26 -0.76 -14.88 3.34
N ALA A 27 -1.84 -15.64 3.48
CA ALA A 27 -1.92 -16.99 2.92
C ALA A 27 -1.78 -16.97 1.38
N ALA A 28 -2.41 -15.99 0.72
CA ALA A 28 -2.27 -15.79 -0.71
C ALA A 28 -0.83 -15.40 -1.11
N ILE A 29 -0.19 -14.50 -0.36
CA ILE A 29 1.21 -14.10 -0.58
C ILE A 29 2.14 -15.32 -0.46
N ARG A 30 1.94 -16.18 0.56
CA ARG A 30 2.72 -17.42 0.74
C ARG A 30 2.52 -18.44 -0.38
N GLN A 31 1.45 -18.33 -1.16
CA GLN A 31 1.24 -19.16 -2.38
C GLN A 31 1.93 -18.55 -3.60
N LEU A 32 1.99 -17.21 -3.68
CA LEU A 32 2.54 -16.47 -4.82
C LEU A 32 4.07 -16.36 -4.76
N ILE A 33 4.62 -16.17 -3.57
CA ILE A 33 6.07 -16.07 -3.36
C ILE A 33 6.60 -17.44 -2.89
N PRO A 34 7.61 -18.01 -3.57
CA PRO A 34 8.21 -19.28 -3.18
C PRO A 34 8.78 -19.22 -1.74
N LYS A 35 8.63 -20.32 -0.99
CA LYS A 35 9.09 -20.42 0.42
C LYS A 35 10.60 -20.25 0.59
N ASP A 36 11.37 -20.57 -0.43
CA ASP A 36 12.82 -20.40 -0.45
C ASP A 36 13.24 -18.94 -0.62
N GLN A 37 12.33 -18.05 -1.02
CA GLN A 37 12.58 -16.63 -1.23
C GLN A 37 11.92 -15.73 -0.19
N LEU A 38 10.89 -16.21 0.50
CA LEU A 38 10.20 -15.47 1.55
C LEU A 38 10.81 -15.82 2.92
N GLU A 39 11.21 -14.80 3.68
CA GLU A 39 11.76 -14.96 5.03
C GLU A 39 10.68 -14.78 6.08
N THR A 40 10.06 -13.60 6.11
CA THR A 40 9.08 -13.22 7.15
C THR A 40 7.97 -12.39 6.54
N ILE A 41 6.77 -12.53 7.10
CA ILE A 41 5.63 -11.62 6.92
C ILE A 41 5.27 -11.08 8.30
N LEU A 42 5.08 -9.78 8.39
CA LEU A 42 4.64 -9.07 9.59
C LEU A 42 3.48 -8.16 9.21
N ASP A 43 2.41 -8.18 9.95
CA ASP A 43 1.29 -7.28 9.80
C ASP A 43 1.12 -6.32 10.97
N ASN A 44 0.63 -5.12 10.66
CA ASN A 44 0.17 -4.12 11.62
C ASN A 44 -1.25 -3.71 11.22
N LEU A 45 -2.21 -3.92 12.11
CA LEU A 45 -3.61 -3.68 11.83
C LEU A 45 -4.15 -2.49 12.63
N GLY A 46 -4.91 -1.66 11.96
CA GLY A 46 -5.52 -0.49 12.57
C GLY A 46 -4.53 0.63 12.91
N VAL A 47 -4.94 1.53 13.80
CA VAL A 47 -4.13 2.67 14.22
C VAL A 47 -3.17 2.24 15.33
N PRO A 48 -1.86 2.58 15.23
CA PRO A 48 -0.90 2.30 16.29
C PRO A 48 -1.34 2.87 17.63
N ASN A 49 -1.34 2.06 18.68
CA ASN A 49 -1.83 2.42 20.02
C ASN A 49 -0.78 3.17 20.87
N SER A 50 0.33 3.60 20.28
CA SER A 50 1.42 4.30 20.98
C SER A 50 1.77 5.58 20.23
N GLY A 51 1.88 6.71 20.95
CA GLY A 51 2.31 7.98 20.39
C GLY A 51 3.70 7.93 19.74
N ILE A 52 4.59 7.07 20.25
CA ILE A 52 5.91 6.81 19.66
C ILE A 52 5.75 6.10 18.31
N ASN A 53 4.96 5.04 18.25
CA ASN A 53 4.71 4.32 17.01
C ASN A 53 4.00 5.20 15.99
N LEU A 54 3.08 6.07 16.42
CA LEU A 54 2.41 7.03 15.55
C LEU A 54 3.39 8.04 14.94
N SER A 55 4.37 8.50 15.71
CA SER A 55 5.37 9.48 15.27
C SER A 55 6.40 8.89 14.29
N TYR A 56 6.68 7.60 14.38
CA TYR A 56 7.62 6.88 13.50
C TYR A 56 6.94 6.06 12.40
N SER A 57 5.62 5.91 12.46
CA SER A 57 4.85 5.19 11.45
C SER A 57 4.48 6.13 10.30
N ASN A 58 5.09 5.93 9.16
CA ASN A 58 4.59 6.48 7.89
C ASN A 58 3.45 5.64 7.32
N ALA A 59 2.86 4.77 8.15
CA ALA A 59 1.72 3.97 7.75
C ALA A 59 0.52 4.89 7.52
N GLY A 60 -0.05 4.87 6.33
CA GLY A 60 -1.27 5.61 6.00
C GLY A 60 -2.53 5.02 6.64
N THR A 61 -2.38 4.33 7.79
CA THR A 61 -3.49 3.71 8.52
C THR A 61 -4.30 4.78 9.24
N ILE A 62 -5.59 4.86 8.91
CA ILE A 62 -6.52 5.84 9.48
C ILE A 62 -7.56 5.22 10.41
N GLY A 63 -7.68 3.91 10.43
CA GLY A 63 -8.71 3.25 11.25
C GLY A 63 -8.63 1.73 11.25
N THR A 64 -9.66 1.11 11.80
CA THR A 64 -9.78 -0.35 11.93
C THR A 64 -9.86 -1.10 10.61
N LEU A 65 -10.16 -0.40 9.51
CA LEU A 65 -10.26 -0.94 8.16
C LEU A 65 -8.91 -1.05 7.44
N ASP A 66 -7.86 -0.48 8.01
CA ASP A 66 -6.53 -0.44 7.40
C ASP A 66 -5.59 -1.48 8.01
N GLY A 67 -4.74 -2.03 7.17
CA GLY A 67 -3.64 -2.90 7.57
C GLY A 67 -2.39 -2.64 6.74
N GLU A 68 -1.24 -2.87 7.33
CA GLU A 68 0.05 -2.81 6.67
C GLU A 68 0.74 -4.16 6.81
N ILE A 69 1.12 -4.75 5.68
CA ILE A 69 1.83 -6.03 5.61
C ILE A 69 3.26 -5.75 5.12
N GLN A 70 4.23 -6.15 5.91
CA GLN A 70 5.65 -6.04 5.59
C GLN A 70 6.20 -7.43 5.28
N LEU A 71 6.86 -7.55 4.14
CA LEU A 71 7.49 -8.77 3.69
C LEU A 71 9.01 -8.60 3.71
N SER A 72 9.71 -9.57 4.26
CA SER A 72 11.16 -9.71 4.16
C SER A 72 11.49 -10.86 3.23
N LEU A 73 12.36 -10.62 2.25
CA LEU A 73 12.83 -11.62 1.31
C LEU A 73 14.22 -12.10 1.74
N LYS A 74 14.48 -13.40 1.56
CA LYS A 74 15.78 -14.03 1.88
C LYS A 74 16.89 -13.52 0.97
N ASP A 75 18.12 -13.65 1.40
CA ASP A 75 19.29 -13.35 0.57
C ASP A 75 19.31 -14.20 -0.69
N GLY A 76 19.66 -13.55 -1.81
CA GLY A 76 19.70 -14.22 -3.13
C GLY A 76 18.33 -14.35 -3.80
N HIS A 77 17.31 -13.64 -3.31
CA HIS A 77 15.98 -13.60 -3.94
C HIS A 77 16.04 -12.97 -5.35
N ARG A 78 15.01 -13.26 -6.17
CA ARG A 78 14.78 -12.56 -7.44
C ARG A 78 14.53 -11.07 -7.19
N PRO A 79 14.67 -10.20 -8.23
CA PRO A 79 14.40 -8.78 -8.08
C PRO A 79 13.06 -8.51 -7.36
N THR A 80 13.09 -7.66 -6.34
CA THR A 80 11.92 -7.33 -5.52
C THR A 80 10.75 -6.82 -6.37
N GLU A 81 11.04 -6.08 -7.43
CA GLU A 81 10.05 -5.52 -8.37
C GLU A 81 9.24 -6.60 -9.10
N GLU A 82 9.81 -7.79 -9.34
CA GLU A 82 9.07 -8.90 -9.93
C GLU A 82 7.96 -9.37 -8.98
N PHE A 83 8.26 -9.47 -7.68
CA PHE A 83 7.27 -9.85 -6.68
C PHE A 83 6.23 -8.74 -6.47
N VAL A 84 6.64 -7.48 -6.46
CA VAL A 84 5.72 -6.35 -6.37
C VAL A 84 4.74 -6.36 -7.55
N SER A 85 5.24 -6.53 -8.78
CA SER A 85 4.41 -6.61 -9.99
C SER A 85 3.45 -7.80 -9.95
N LEU A 86 3.93 -8.96 -9.50
CA LEU A 86 3.11 -10.17 -9.33
C LEU A 86 1.98 -9.94 -8.31
N LEU A 87 2.31 -9.43 -7.12
CA LEU A 87 1.33 -9.18 -6.06
C LEU A 87 0.31 -8.12 -6.49
N ARG A 88 0.76 -7.04 -7.16
CA ARG A 88 -0.11 -5.98 -7.70
C ARG A 88 -1.11 -6.52 -8.73
N ALA A 89 -0.71 -7.51 -9.54
CA ALA A 89 -1.58 -8.13 -10.53
C ALA A 89 -2.56 -9.15 -9.92
N GLU A 90 -2.16 -9.88 -8.88
CA GLU A 90 -2.91 -11.05 -8.39
C GLU A 90 -3.79 -10.75 -7.16
N LEU A 91 -3.35 -9.88 -6.24
CA LEU A 91 -4.12 -9.62 -5.02
C LEU A 91 -5.48 -8.97 -5.30
N PRO A 92 -5.63 -7.95 -6.17
CA PRO A 92 -6.95 -7.37 -6.45
C PRO A 92 -7.93 -8.35 -7.10
N LYS A 93 -7.44 -9.33 -7.85
CA LYS A 93 -8.27 -10.37 -8.45
C LYS A 93 -8.82 -11.35 -7.41
N ARG A 94 -8.00 -11.66 -6.39
CA ARG A 94 -8.36 -12.61 -5.32
C ARG A 94 -9.23 -11.96 -4.25
N PHE A 95 -9.06 -10.66 -4.03
CA PHE A 95 -9.74 -9.89 -2.99
C PHE A 95 -10.47 -8.68 -3.59
N PRO A 96 -11.56 -8.91 -4.33
CA PRO A 96 -12.32 -7.82 -4.94
C PRO A 96 -12.93 -6.92 -3.85
N GLY A 97 -12.83 -5.60 -4.04
CA GLY A 97 -13.33 -4.60 -3.09
C GLY A 97 -12.34 -4.21 -1.99
N ILE A 98 -11.14 -4.77 -2.01
CA ILE A 98 -10.03 -4.36 -1.14
C ILE A 98 -9.05 -3.53 -1.96
N GLU A 99 -8.64 -2.39 -1.41
CA GLU A 99 -7.60 -1.56 -2.01
C GLU A 99 -6.22 -2.00 -1.53
N PHE A 100 -5.31 -2.17 -2.48
CA PHE A 100 -3.92 -2.52 -2.21
C PHE A 100 -3.00 -1.47 -2.81
N PHE A 101 -2.04 -0.98 -2.01
CA PHE A 101 -0.99 -0.14 -2.53
C PHE A 101 0.36 -0.46 -1.91
N PHE A 102 1.40 -0.36 -2.73
CA PHE A 102 2.76 -0.68 -2.36
C PHE A 102 3.52 0.60 -2.05
N GLN A 103 4.17 0.60 -0.89
CA GLN A 103 4.97 1.73 -0.42
C GLN A 103 6.47 1.41 -0.54
N PRO A 104 7.34 2.43 -0.71
CA PRO A 104 8.76 2.22 -0.59
C PRO A 104 9.11 1.63 0.77
N ALA A 105 9.78 0.48 0.77
CA ALA A 105 10.15 -0.22 2.00
C ALA A 105 11.52 0.21 2.53
N ASP A 106 12.39 0.76 1.68
CA ASP A 106 13.73 1.16 2.08
C ASP A 106 13.79 2.61 2.58
N ILE A 107 14.62 2.83 3.61
CA ILE A 107 14.80 4.13 4.25
C ILE A 107 15.38 5.17 3.28
N VAL A 108 16.22 4.76 2.35
CA VAL A 108 16.86 5.69 1.40
C VAL A 108 15.81 6.29 0.48
N THR A 109 14.95 5.47 -0.10
CA THR A 109 13.84 5.93 -0.93
C THR A 109 12.87 6.80 -0.13
N GLN A 110 12.57 6.44 1.13
CA GLN A 110 11.72 7.25 2.00
C GLN A 110 12.33 8.64 2.28
N ILE A 111 13.64 8.71 2.53
CA ILE A 111 14.33 9.99 2.76
C ILE A 111 14.36 10.83 1.47
N LEU A 112 14.68 10.23 0.34
CA LEU A 112 14.73 10.91 -0.95
C LEU A 112 13.35 11.45 -1.37
N ASN A 113 12.29 10.76 -1.00
CA ASN A 113 10.91 11.18 -1.25
C ASN A 113 10.34 12.09 -0.13
N PHE A 114 11.18 12.62 0.77
CA PHE A 114 10.75 13.49 1.87
C PHE A 114 9.66 12.86 2.77
N GLY A 115 9.68 11.54 2.92
CA GLY A 115 8.68 10.80 3.69
C GLY A 115 7.33 10.62 2.97
N LEU A 116 7.23 10.97 1.70
CA LEU A 116 6.03 10.71 0.91
C LEU A 116 5.91 9.21 0.59
N PRO A 117 4.68 8.67 0.63
CA PRO A 117 4.45 7.24 0.41
C PRO A 117 4.60 6.82 -1.07
N ALA A 118 4.65 7.77 -2.00
CA ALA A 118 4.73 7.53 -3.44
C ALA A 118 5.96 8.23 -4.05
N ALA A 119 6.49 7.67 -5.14
CA ALA A 119 7.59 8.24 -5.89
C ALA A 119 7.20 9.53 -6.64
N ILE A 120 5.91 9.66 -6.97
CA ILE A 120 5.32 10.84 -7.60
C ILE A 120 4.14 11.28 -6.74
N ASP A 121 4.18 12.53 -6.27
CA ASP A 121 3.10 13.17 -5.52
C ASP A 121 2.62 14.39 -6.30
N VAL A 122 1.35 14.39 -6.70
CA VAL A 122 0.73 15.51 -7.42
C VAL A 122 -0.29 16.17 -6.50
N GLN A 123 -0.01 17.41 -6.10
CA GLN A 123 -0.83 18.17 -5.17
C GLN A 123 -1.64 19.25 -5.90
N PHE A 124 -2.95 19.22 -5.71
CA PHE A 124 -3.87 20.27 -6.17
C PHE A 124 -4.20 21.21 -5.01
N THR A 125 -3.76 22.46 -5.11
CA THR A 125 -4.00 23.48 -4.10
C THR A 125 -4.94 24.56 -4.63
N GLY A 126 -5.94 24.93 -3.84
CA GLY A 126 -6.91 25.97 -4.22
C GLY A 126 -8.02 26.13 -3.19
N SER A 127 -8.73 27.24 -3.25
CA SER A 127 -9.82 27.55 -2.32
C SER A 127 -11.10 26.74 -2.57
N ASN A 128 -11.22 26.10 -3.74
CA ASN A 128 -12.39 25.30 -4.09
C ASN A 128 -12.07 23.81 -4.02
N ILE A 129 -12.36 23.18 -2.89
CA ILE A 129 -12.08 21.76 -2.62
C ILE A 129 -12.77 20.83 -3.65
N ASN A 130 -14.00 21.15 -4.07
CA ASN A 130 -14.73 20.33 -5.04
C ASN A 130 -14.08 20.37 -6.43
N ALA A 131 -13.60 21.53 -6.87
CA ALA A 131 -12.87 21.66 -8.12
C ALA A 131 -11.51 20.93 -8.06
N ASN A 132 -10.80 21.03 -6.95
CA ASN A 132 -9.54 20.30 -6.74
C ASN A 132 -9.76 18.79 -6.77
N ALA A 133 -10.82 18.29 -6.13
CA ALA A 133 -11.17 16.87 -6.14
C ALA A 133 -11.55 16.37 -7.55
N ALA A 134 -12.29 17.19 -8.33
CA ALA A 134 -12.63 16.84 -9.70
C ALA A 134 -11.38 16.74 -10.59
N LEU A 135 -10.46 17.71 -10.51
CA LEU A 135 -9.20 17.67 -11.24
C LEU A 135 -8.33 16.48 -10.87
N ALA A 136 -8.29 16.12 -9.58
CA ALA A 136 -7.57 14.95 -9.11
C ALA A 136 -8.17 13.66 -9.70
N ALA A 137 -9.50 13.54 -9.71
CA ALA A 137 -10.19 12.40 -10.29
C ALA A 137 -9.96 12.28 -11.80
N ASP A 138 -9.99 13.39 -12.52
CA ASP A 138 -9.73 13.44 -13.96
C ASP A 138 -8.29 13.00 -14.26
N LEU A 139 -7.30 13.44 -13.48
CA LEU A 139 -5.91 13.02 -13.66
C LEU A 139 -5.75 11.51 -13.43
N VAL A 140 -6.36 10.96 -12.37
CA VAL A 140 -6.34 9.51 -12.11
C VAL A 140 -6.97 8.75 -13.27
N ALA A 141 -8.11 9.21 -13.80
CA ALA A 141 -8.77 8.58 -14.94
C ALA A 141 -7.91 8.62 -16.22
N MET A 142 -7.22 9.73 -16.48
CA MET A 142 -6.31 9.85 -17.62
C MET A 142 -5.12 8.89 -17.50
N LEU A 143 -4.49 8.81 -16.34
CA LEU A 143 -3.37 7.91 -16.09
C LEU A 143 -3.78 6.43 -16.21
N ALA A 144 -4.96 6.09 -15.72
CA ALA A 144 -5.52 4.74 -15.86
C ALA A 144 -5.84 4.37 -17.33
N ALA A 145 -6.29 5.34 -18.14
CA ALA A 145 -6.63 5.12 -19.55
C ALA A 145 -5.40 4.92 -20.45
N GLU A 146 -4.27 5.53 -20.12
CA GLU A 146 -3.03 5.40 -20.89
C GLU A 146 -2.26 4.10 -20.69
N HIS A 147 -2.79 3.15 -19.91
CA HIS A 147 -2.09 1.90 -19.55
C HIS A 147 -0.65 2.13 -19.04
N VAL A 148 -0.39 3.33 -18.53
CA VAL A 148 0.78 3.50 -17.70
C VAL A 148 0.52 2.58 -16.51
N GLU A 149 1.32 1.55 -16.31
CA GLU A 149 1.46 0.88 -15.02
C GLU A 149 2.00 1.92 -14.04
N ALA A 150 1.19 2.94 -13.77
CA ALA A 150 1.49 3.88 -12.73
C ALA A 150 1.43 3.08 -11.43
N PRO A 151 2.51 3.05 -10.64
CA PRO A 151 2.35 2.71 -9.25
C PRO A 151 1.18 3.56 -8.77
N HIS A 152 0.25 2.98 -8.01
CA HIS A 152 -0.92 3.70 -7.50
C HIS A 152 -0.42 4.91 -6.70
N ASP A 153 -0.22 6.02 -7.39
CA ASP A 153 0.25 7.27 -6.82
C ASP A 153 -0.94 7.90 -6.08
N HIS A 154 -0.75 8.15 -4.80
CA HIS A 154 -1.75 8.80 -3.99
C HIS A 154 -1.95 10.23 -4.49
N VAL A 155 -3.12 10.50 -5.06
CA VAL A 155 -3.57 11.87 -5.34
C VAL A 155 -4.30 12.38 -4.10
N ILE A 156 -3.70 13.32 -3.39
CA ILE A 156 -4.30 13.96 -2.21
C ILE A 156 -4.76 15.36 -2.62
N ALA A 157 -6.09 15.60 -2.59
CA ALA A 157 -6.63 16.95 -2.69
C ALA A 157 -6.58 17.63 -1.31
N ARG A 158 -5.91 18.78 -1.20
CA ARG A 158 -5.86 19.65 -0.02
C ARG A 158 -6.47 21.01 -0.29
#